data_740ef0bef400fe69c826968902932126
#
_entry.id   740ef0bef400fe69c826968902932126
#
_cell.length_a   1.000
_cell.length_b   1.000
_cell.length_c   1.000
_cell.angle_alpha   90.00
_cell.angle_beta   90.00
_cell.angle_gamma   90.00
#
_symmetry.space_group_name_H-M   'P 1'
#
loop_
_entity.id
_entity.type
_entity.pdbx_description
1 polymer ?
#
loop_
_entity_poly.entity_id
_entity_poly.type
_entity_poly.pdbx_seq_one_letter_code
_entity_poly.pdbx_strand_id
1 'polypeptide(L)'
;THRLTEVFTISTHVAIMRDGVITVQGKISEFTKDMLIKGLLPPNIEEFEEKSESEAKLEYDKLKPVFSLEKYSGYGFKDVSFDVYPGEILGIAGLVGAGRTELATTIFGMEEVLGGKAYLEGKDITGISTKEAIAVGINYVPEDRRLNGLFGISSVAANTTSSLLSNNLLGSFLLNTKKEKEITGKYV
;
A
#
# COMPACT_ATOMS: atom_id res chain seq x y z
N THR A 1 -10.87 -17.99 9.86
CA THR A 1 -11.15 -16.56 9.93
C THR A 1 -9.87 -15.76 10.10
N HIS A 2 -9.86 -14.54 9.63
CA HIS A 2 -8.82 -13.52 9.86
C HIS A 2 -9.25 -12.46 10.89
N ARG A 3 -10.46 -12.59 11.46
CA ARG A 3 -11.02 -11.68 12.45
C ARG A 3 -10.78 -12.20 13.86
N LEU A 4 -9.65 -11.87 14.45
CA LEU A 4 -9.24 -12.36 15.77
C LEU A 4 -10.22 -11.99 16.88
N THR A 5 -10.89 -10.83 16.80
CA THR A 5 -11.89 -10.41 17.78
C THR A 5 -13.07 -11.38 17.85
N GLU A 6 -13.53 -11.89 16.70
CA GLU A 6 -14.61 -12.88 16.65
C GLU A 6 -14.16 -14.21 17.30
N VAL A 7 -12.91 -14.63 17.06
CA VAL A 7 -12.36 -15.85 17.67
C VAL A 7 -12.45 -15.80 19.18
N PHE A 8 -12.06 -14.69 19.81
CA PHE A 8 -12.16 -14.54 21.26
C PHE A 8 -13.59 -14.45 21.79
N THR A 9 -14.53 -13.98 20.97
CA THR A 9 -15.92 -13.77 21.41
C THR A 9 -16.76 -15.04 21.34
N ILE A 10 -16.55 -15.90 20.34
CA ILE A 10 -17.46 -17.02 20.06
C ILE A 10 -16.81 -18.39 20.14
N SER A 11 -15.47 -18.49 20.21
CA SER A 11 -14.79 -19.77 20.18
C SER A 11 -14.44 -20.27 21.59
N THR A 12 -14.54 -21.59 21.81
CA THR A 12 -14.04 -22.25 23.02
C THR A 12 -12.64 -22.83 22.83
N HIS A 13 -12.27 -23.17 21.60
CA HIS A 13 -10.97 -23.69 21.22
C HIS A 13 -10.47 -22.97 19.98
N VAL A 14 -9.17 -22.89 19.84
CA VAL A 14 -8.48 -22.28 18.70
C VAL A 14 -7.40 -23.22 18.17
N ALA A 15 -7.24 -23.23 16.85
CA ALA A 15 -6.11 -23.86 16.17
C ALA A 15 -5.49 -22.82 15.21
N ILE A 16 -4.20 -22.61 15.32
CA ILE A 16 -3.44 -21.73 14.45
C ILE A 16 -2.84 -22.56 13.34
N MET A 17 -3.15 -22.20 12.11
CA MET A 17 -2.63 -22.85 10.91
C MET A 17 -1.71 -21.91 10.16
N ARG A 18 -0.53 -22.39 9.79
CA ARG A 18 0.46 -21.67 8.97
C ARG A 18 1.05 -22.65 7.97
N ASP A 19 1.11 -22.22 6.70
CA ASP A 19 1.66 -23.01 5.58
C ASP A 19 1.09 -24.43 5.47
N GLY A 20 -0.22 -24.57 5.75
CA GLY A 20 -0.93 -25.86 5.70
C GLY A 20 -0.75 -26.75 6.94
N VAL A 21 -0.03 -26.30 7.98
CA VAL A 21 0.23 -27.04 9.20
C VAL A 21 -0.36 -26.34 10.42
N ILE A 22 -0.95 -27.11 11.35
CA ILE A 22 -1.36 -26.57 12.64
C ILE A 22 -0.10 -26.38 13.51
N THR A 23 0.19 -25.14 13.85
CA THR A 23 1.37 -24.77 14.65
C THR A 23 1.07 -24.79 16.13
N VAL A 24 -0.11 -24.39 16.54
CA VAL A 24 -0.57 -24.36 17.94
C VAL A 24 -2.06 -24.60 17.99
N GLN A 25 -2.54 -25.30 19.03
CA GLN A 25 -3.96 -25.48 19.32
C GLN A 25 -4.21 -25.61 20.83
N GLY A 26 -5.39 -25.18 21.29
CA GLY A 26 -5.78 -25.27 22.71
C GLY A 26 -7.09 -24.54 23.00
N LYS A 27 -7.41 -24.41 24.28
CA LYS A 27 -8.58 -23.63 24.72
C LYS A 27 -8.32 -22.15 24.54
N ILE A 28 -9.31 -21.39 24.07
CA ILE A 28 -9.15 -19.95 23.83
C ILE A 28 -8.74 -19.17 25.10
N SER A 29 -9.15 -19.66 26.28
CA SER A 29 -8.78 -19.07 27.57
C SER A 29 -7.27 -19.11 27.89
N GLU A 30 -6.52 -19.94 27.20
CA GLU A 30 -5.06 -20.11 27.37
C GLU A 30 -4.27 -19.18 26.44
N PHE A 31 -4.95 -18.45 25.54
CA PHE A 31 -4.33 -17.61 24.54
C PHE A 31 -4.61 -16.12 24.78
N THR A 32 -3.60 -15.32 24.58
CA THR A 32 -3.75 -13.87 24.39
C THR A 32 -3.80 -13.54 22.90
N LYS A 33 -4.28 -12.33 22.57
CA LYS A 33 -4.30 -11.85 21.18
C LYS A 33 -2.90 -11.87 20.57
N ASP A 34 -1.89 -11.46 21.35
CA ASP A 34 -0.49 -11.43 20.90
C ASP A 34 0.07 -12.83 20.63
N MET A 35 -0.30 -13.83 21.45
CA MET A 35 0.07 -15.23 21.20
C MET A 35 -0.51 -15.74 19.88
N LEU A 36 -1.77 -15.40 19.57
CA LEU A 36 -2.38 -15.77 18.28
C LEU A 36 -1.67 -15.09 17.12
N ILE A 37 -1.36 -13.79 17.25
CA ILE A 37 -0.62 -13.04 16.21
C ILE A 37 0.76 -13.66 15.98
N LYS A 38 1.53 -13.88 17.04
CA LYS A 38 2.87 -14.51 16.95
C LYS A 38 2.81 -15.90 16.31
N GLY A 39 1.79 -16.68 16.60
CA GLY A 39 1.62 -18.00 15.99
C GLY A 39 1.30 -17.97 14.49
N LEU A 40 0.76 -16.88 13.99
CA LEU A 40 0.48 -16.65 12.57
C LEU A 40 1.70 -16.14 11.79
N LEU A 41 2.64 -15.48 12.47
CA LEU A 41 3.82 -14.88 11.85
C LEU A 41 4.89 -15.93 11.54
N PRO A 42 5.68 -15.77 10.47
CA PRO A 42 6.87 -16.58 10.24
C PRO A 42 7.89 -16.45 11.39
N PRO A 43 8.68 -17.51 11.70
CA PRO A 43 9.57 -17.52 12.86
C PRO A 43 10.67 -16.45 12.85
N ASN A 44 10.93 -15.81 11.71
CA ASN A 44 12.02 -14.82 11.55
C ASN A 44 11.56 -13.36 11.73
N ILE A 45 10.30 -13.12 12.13
CA ILE A 45 9.76 -11.73 12.25
C ILE A 45 10.10 -11.12 13.64
N GLU A 46 10.47 -11.91 14.61
CA GLU A 46 10.88 -11.38 15.94
C GLU A 46 12.05 -10.39 15.86
N GLU A 47 12.91 -10.50 14.85
CA GLU A 47 13.99 -9.51 14.60
C GLU A 47 13.50 -8.15 14.03
N PHE A 48 12.27 -8.07 13.51
CA PHE A 48 11.73 -6.83 12.96
C PHE A 48 11.03 -5.95 14.01
N GLU A 49 10.48 -6.53 15.07
CA GLU A 49 9.82 -5.76 16.15
C GLU A 49 10.81 -4.94 16.98
N GLU A 50 12.02 -5.45 17.24
CA GLU A 50 13.05 -4.70 17.98
C GLU A 50 13.62 -3.50 17.22
N LYS A 51 13.51 -3.46 15.89
CA LYS A 51 13.97 -2.31 15.07
C LYS A 51 12.95 -1.18 14.94
N SER A 52 11.67 -1.43 15.23
CA SER A 52 10.61 -0.41 15.10
C SER A 52 10.52 0.53 16.32
N GLU A 53 11.15 0.21 17.45
CA GLU A 53 11.14 1.08 18.64
C GLU A 53 12.13 2.27 18.58
N SER A 54 12.99 2.33 17.55
CA SER A 54 13.76 3.55 17.27
C SER A 54 12.98 4.53 16.41
N GLU A 55 11.74 4.84 16.79
CA GLU A 55 11.05 6.00 16.23
C GLU A 55 11.81 7.25 16.64
N ALA A 56 12.64 7.75 15.74
CA ALA A 56 13.00 9.14 15.76
C ALA A 56 11.66 9.90 15.69
N LYS A 57 11.22 10.50 16.79
CA LYS A 57 10.07 11.41 16.82
C LYS A 57 10.38 12.50 15.83
N LEU A 58 9.89 12.35 14.60
CA LEU A 58 9.96 13.39 13.58
C LEU A 58 9.16 14.57 14.13
N GLU A 59 9.84 15.70 14.36
CA GLU A 59 9.18 16.95 14.72
C GLU A 59 8.52 17.50 13.45
N TYR A 60 7.34 16.98 13.10
CA TYR A 60 6.59 17.33 11.90
C TYR A 60 6.38 18.84 11.76
N ASP A 61 6.22 19.57 12.88
CA ASP A 61 6.02 21.03 12.90
C ASP A 61 7.18 21.83 12.25
N LYS A 62 8.35 21.21 12.09
CA LYS A 62 9.53 21.84 11.46
C LYS A 62 9.74 21.42 10.01
N LEU A 63 8.97 20.44 9.52
CA LEU A 63 9.12 19.91 8.17
C LEU A 63 8.11 20.57 7.23
N LYS A 64 8.50 20.69 5.96
CA LYS A 64 7.54 21.01 4.89
C LYS A 64 6.91 19.71 4.41
N PRO A 65 5.58 19.68 4.19
CA PRO A 65 4.93 18.50 3.64
C PRO A 65 5.47 18.18 2.24
N VAL A 66 5.67 16.90 1.97
CA VAL A 66 6.03 16.42 0.64
C VAL A 66 4.79 16.24 -0.23
N PHE A 67 3.66 15.92 0.38
CA PHE A 67 2.38 15.78 -0.30
C PHE A 67 1.28 16.43 0.54
N SER A 68 0.34 17.13 -0.09
CA SER A 68 -0.78 17.81 0.57
C SER A 68 -2.06 17.69 -0.23
N LEU A 69 -3.18 17.51 0.47
CA LEU A 69 -4.53 17.67 -0.08
C LEU A 69 -5.25 18.82 0.62
N GLU A 70 -5.94 19.64 -0.15
CA GLU A 70 -6.75 20.75 0.33
C GLU A 70 -8.19 20.59 -0.18
N LYS A 71 -9.14 20.26 0.70
CA LYS A 71 -10.56 20.04 0.38
C LYS A 71 -10.78 19.17 -0.85
N TYR A 72 -9.91 18.17 -1.02
CA TYR A 72 -9.91 17.31 -2.19
C TYR A 72 -11.18 16.46 -2.22
N SER A 73 -11.83 16.41 -3.37
CA SER A 73 -13.12 15.77 -3.55
C SER A 73 -13.17 15.00 -4.87
N GLY A 74 -13.79 13.83 -4.84
CA GLY A 74 -13.99 12.94 -5.98
C GLY A 74 -15.23 12.08 -5.78
N TYR A 75 -15.43 11.11 -6.64
CA TYR A 75 -16.52 10.15 -6.47
C TYR A 75 -16.30 9.34 -5.19
N GLY A 76 -17.31 9.33 -4.30
CA GLY A 76 -17.30 8.55 -3.05
C GLY A 76 -16.58 9.20 -1.86
N PHE A 77 -15.97 10.38 -2.01
CA PHE A 77 -15.36 11.14 -0.91
C PHE A 77 -15.45 12.64 -1.15
N LYS A 78 -15.38 13.44 -0.07
CA LYS A 78 -15.55 14.89 -0.14
C LYS A 78 -14.72 15.63 0.91
N ASP A 79 -14.16 16.80 0.50
CA ASP A 79 -13.49 17.78 1.36
C ASP A 79 -12.34 17.17 2.20
N VAL A 80 -11.60 16.20 1.64
CA VAL A 80 -10.47 15.56 2.31
C VAL A 80 -9.26 16.49 2.31
N SER A 81 -8.68 16.70 3.49
CA SER A 81 -7.47 17.53 3.67
C SER A 81 -6.52 16.83 4.62
N PHE A 82 -5.27 16.68 4.23
CA PHE A 82 -4.17 16.22 5.07
C PHE A 82 -2.83 16.54 4.43
N ASP A 83 -1.79 16.49 5.24
CA ASP A 83 -0.39 16.60 4.82
C ASP A 83 0.34 15.29 5.07
N VAL A 84 1.34 14.99 4.23
CA VAL A 84 2.28 13.88 4.41
C VAL A 84 3.69 14.43 4.37
N TYR A 85 4.50 14.05 5.35
CA TYR A 85 5.86 14.55 5.51
C TYR A 85 6.91 13.55 5.00
N PRO A 86 8.14 13.99 4.70
CA PRO A 86 9.20 13.10 4.25
C PRO A 86 9.47 11.96 5.24
N GLY A 87 9.39 10.71 4.76
CA GLY A 87 9.59 9.51 5.59
C GLY A 87 8.38 9.08 6.42
N GLU A 88 7.27 9.83 6.37
CA GLU A 88 6.05 9.47 7.08
C GLU A 88 5.29 8.33 6.42
N ILE A 89 4.68 7.46 7.24
CA ILE A 89 3.68 6.47 6.83
C ILE A 89 2.33 6.91 7.38
N LEU A 90 1.52 7.56 6.52
CA LEU A 90 0.17 7.97 6.88
C LEU A 90 -0.82 6.81 6.75
N GLY A 91 -1.43 6.39 7.85
CA GLY A 91 -2.50 5.38 7.87
C GLY A 91 -3.89 5.99 7.66
N ILE A 92 -4.60 5.56 6.61
CA ILE A 92 -6.00 5.96 6.35
C ILE A 92 -6.93 4.80 6.69
N ALA A 93 -7.65 4.90 7.81
CA ALA A 93 -8.61 3.89 8.26
C ALA A 93 -10.06 4.27 7.89
N GLY A 94 -10.91 3.26 7.69
CA GLY A 94 -12.34 3.47 7.41
C GLY A 94 -13.04 2.14 7.15
N LEU A 95 -14.36 2.13 7.28
CA LEU A 95 -15.19 0.98 6.94
C LEU A 95 -15.23 0.73 5.42
N VAL A 96 -15.77 -0.42 5.02
CA VAL A 96 -16.05 -0.71 3.60
C VAL A 96 -17.00 0.37 3.05
N GLY A 97 -16.68 0.93 1.89
CA GLY A 97 -17.42 2.04 1.30
C GLY A 97 -17.11 3.45 1.85
N ALA A 98 -16.06 3.59 2.66
CA ALA A 98 -15.65 4.90 3.20
C ALA A 98 -14.88 5.80 2.19
N GLY A 99 -14.75 5.39 0.94
CA GLY A 99 -14.11 6.21 -0.10
C GLY A 99 -12.58 6.16 -0.13
N ARG A 100 -11.94 5.23 0.61
CA ARG A 100 -10.45 5.13 0.68
C ARG A 100 -9.83 4.76 -0.66
N THR A 101 -10.38 3.78 -1.34
CA THR A 101 -9.91 3.34 -2.66
C THR A 101 -10.11 4.45 -3.68
N GLU A 102 -11.30 5.07 -3.68
CA GLU A 102 -11.67 6.16 -4.56
C GLU A 102 -10.73 7.37 -4.38
N LEU A 103 -10.39 7.70 -3.13
CA LEU A 103 -9.39 8.73 -2.84
C LEU A 103 -8.02 8.39 -3.45
N ALA A 104 -7.53 7.17 -3.24
CA ALA A 104 -6.23 6.74 -3.73
C ALA A 104 -6.18 6.69 -5.27
N THR A 105 -7.24 6.18 -5.93
CA THR A 105 -7.34 6.13 -7.40
C THR A 105 -7.47 7.52 -8.02
N THR A 106 -8.17 8.46 -7.36
CA THR A 106 -8.27 9.84 -7.79
C THR A 106 -6.92 10.57 -7.68
N ILE A 107 -6.18 10.39 -6.56
CA ILE A 107 -4.82 10.93 -6.41
C ILE A 107 -3.89 10.39 -7.50
N PHE A 108 -4.01 9.12 -7.83
CA PHE A 108 -3.19 8.47 -8.87
C PHE A 108 -3.61 8.86 -10.31
N GLY A 109 -4.73 9.59 -10.48
CA GLY A 109 -5.21 10.06 -11.79
C GLY A 109 -5.98 9.02 -12.59
N MET A 110 -6.61 8.04 -11.94
CA MET A 110 -7.53 7.08 -12.55
C MET A 110 -8.97 7.59 -12.59
N GLU A 111 -9.32 8.52 -11.69
CA GLU A 111 -10.65 9.07 -11.52
C GLU A 111 -10.62 10.59 -11.60
N GLU A 112 -11.76 11.19 -11.90
CA GLU A 112 -11.91 12.65 -12.04
C GLU A 112 -11.91 13.35 -10.67
N VAL A 113 -11.20 14.47 -10.59
CA VAL A 113 -11.22 15.38 -9.43
C VAL A 113 -12.44 16.28 -9.53
N LEU A 114 -13.32 16.23 -8.52
CA LEU A 114 -14.53 17.06 -8.48
C LEU A 114 -14.34 18.37 -7.72
N GLY A 115 -13.24 18.52 -6.96
CA GLY A 115 -12.93 19.75 -6.25
C GLY A 115 -11.69 19.65 -5.38
N GLY A 116 -11.23 20.81 -4.89
CA GLY A 116 -10.03 20.92 -4.06
C GLY A 116 -8.73 20.88 -4.84
N LYS A 117 -7.62 20.70 -4.13
CA LYS A 117 -6.26 20.74 -4.68
C LYS A 117 -5.42 19.61 -4.13
N ALA A 118 -4.45 19.17 -4.95
CA ALA A 118 -3.40 18.24 -4.56
C ALA A 118 -2.04 18.82 -4.91
N TYR A 119 -1.07 18.70 -3.98
CA TYR A 119 0.27 19.24 -4.16
C TYR A 119 1.32 18.17 -3.88
N LEU A 120 2.37 18.15 -4.68
CA LEU A 120 3.58 17.37 -4.45
C LEU A 120 4.78 18.32 -4.42
N GLU A 121 5.50 18.36 -3.28
CA GLU A 121 6.62 19.30 -3.06
C GLU A 121 6.25 20.77 -3.36
N GLY A 122 5.00 21.16 -3.03
CA GLY A 122 4.44 22.48 -3.27
C GLY A 122 4.02 22.78 -4.71
N LYS A 123 4.15 21.82 -5.64
CA LYS A 123 3.67 21.96 -7.02
C LYS A 123 2.24 21.42 -7.11
N ASP A 124 1.35 22.16 -7.75
CA ASP A 124 -0.03 21.71 -8.03
C ASP A 124 0.00 20.52 -8.99
N ILE A 125 -0.54 19.40 -8.54
CA ILE A 125 -0.70 18.14 -9.28
C ILE A 125 -2.17 17.74 -9.40
N THR A 126 -3.09 18.67 -9.22
CA THR A 126 -4.52 18.41 -9.24
C THR A 126 -4.96 17.89 -10.60
N GLY A 127 -5.57 16.70 -10.63
CA GLY A 127 -6.12 16.11 -11.85
C GLY A 127 -5.08 15.65 -12.88
N ILE A 128 -3.85 15.37 -12.47
CA ILE A 128 -2.84 14.76 -13.34
C ILE A 128 -3.29 13.37 -13.80
N SER A 129 -2.83 12.96 -14.97
CA SER A 129 -3.05 11.60 -15.48
C SER A 129 -2.16 10.58 -14.77
N THR A 130 -2.51 9.29 -14.84
CA THR A 130 -1.69 8.18 -14.30
C THR A 130 -0.25 8.20 -14.82
N LYS A 131 -0.06 8.57 -16.09
CA LYS A 131 1.28 8.70 -16.69
C LYS A 131 2.09 9.81 -16.04
N GLU A 132 1.47 10.96 -15.79
CA GLU A 132 2.11 12.08 -15.11
C GLU A 132 2.37 11.77 -13.63
N ALA A 133 1.44 11.08 -12.95
CA ALA A 133 1.62 10.62 -11.58
C ALA A 133 2.87 9.74 -11.44
N ILE A 134 3.03 8.73 -12.30
CA ILE A 134 4.23 7.89 -12.34
C ILE A 134 5.49 8.72 -12.63
N ALA A 135 5.41 9.69 -13.55
CA ALA A 135 6.56 10.52 -13.92
C ALA A 135 7.06 11.42 -12.78
N VAL A 136 6.16 11.85 -11.89
CA VAL A 136 6.51 12.64 -10.68
C VAL A 136 6.78 11.76 -9.44
N GLY A 137 6.73 10.43 -9.59
CA GLY A 137 7.08 9.48 -8.52
C GLY A 137 5.91 8.99 -7.66
N ILE A 138 4.66 9.34 -8.01
CA ILE A 138 3.48 8.79 -7.34
C ILE A 138 3.17 7.42 -7.94
N ASN A 139 3.06 6.40 -7.08
CA ASN A 139 2.71 5.04 -7.47
C ASN A 139 1.52 4.55 -6.65
N TYR A 140 0.71 3.67 -7.23
CA TYR A 140 -0.46 3.07 -6.60
C TYR A 140 -0.33 1.55 -6.56
N VAL A 141 -0.54 0.97 -5.38
CA VAL A 141 -0.59 -0.49 -5.19
C VAL A 141 -2.02 -0.84 -4.81
N PRO A 142 -2.79 -1.52 -5.68
CA PRO A 142 -4.19 -1.85 -5.42
C PRO A 142 -4.33 -2.95 -4.37
N GLU A 143 -5.46 -2.95 -3.65
CA GLU A 143 -5.83 -4.00 -2.69
C GLU A 143 -5.99 -5.35 -3.39
N ASP A 144 -6.77 -5.40 -4.48
CA ASP A 144 -6.90 -6.61 -5.29
C ASP A 144 -5.81 -6.68 -6.37
N ARG A 145 -4.73 -7.37 -6.01
CA ARG A 145 -3.60 -7.58 -6.93
C ARG A 145 -3.95 -8.44 -8.14
N ARG A 146 -4.94 -9.35 -8.04
CA ARG A 146 -5.30 -10.25 -9.15
C ARG A 146 -6.09 -9.53 -10.24
N LEU A 147 -7.01 -8.65 -9.84
CA LEU A 147 -7.81 -7.88 -10.77
C LEU A 147 -7.09 -6.63 -11.29
N ASN A 148 -6.36 -5.93 -10.41
CA ASN A 148 -5.90 -4.57 -10.71
C ASN A 148 -4.38 -4.39 -10.59
N GLY A 149 -3.64 -5.37 -10.08
CA GLY A 149 -2.21 -5.20 -9.77
C GLY A 149 -1.26 -6.07 -10.59
N LEU A 150 -1.74 -7.12 -11.26
CA LEU A 150 -0.88 -8.05 -11.99
C LEU A 150 -1.51 -8.46 -13.32
N PHE A 151 -0.69 -8.56 -14.34
CA PHE A 151 -1.02 -9.22 -15.61
C PHE A 151 -0.76 -10.73 -15.48
N GLY A 152 -1.78 -11.50 -15.07
CA GLY A 152 -1.63 -12.92 -14.69
C GLY A 152 -1.07 -13.85 -15.76
N ILE A 153 -1.19 -13.48 -17.05
CA ILE A 153 -0.66 -14.25 -18.20
C ILE A 153 0.75 -13.78 -18.61
N SER A 154 1.25 -12.68 -18.03
CA SER A 154 2.56 -12.12 -18.37
C SER A 154 3.66 -12.67 -17.46
N SER A 155 4.91 -12.59 -17.94
CA SER A 155 6.06 -13.00 -17.15
C SER A 155 6.27 -12.09 -15.94
N VAL A 156 7.06 -12.55 -14.97
CA VAL A 156 7.50 -11.75 -13.82
C VAL A 156 8.23 -10.49 -14.31
N ALA A 157 9.11 -10.62 -15.30
CA ALA A 157 9.83 -9.48 -15.88
C ALA A 157 8.88 -8.42 -16.45
N ALA A 158 7.89 -8.82 -17.23
CA ALA A 158 6.91 -7.91 -17.81
C ALA A 158 6.06 -7.22 -16.73
N ASN A 159 5.66 -7.92 -15.68
CA ASN A 159 4.96 -7.33 -14.53
C ASN A 159 5.85 -6.33 -13.78
N THR A 160 7.09 -6.70 -13.45
CA THR A 160 8.05 -5.85 -12.72
C THR A 160 8.34 -4.55 -13.45
N THR A 161 8.35 -4.58 -14.79
CA THR A 161 8.75 -3.43 -15.61
C THR A 161 7.58 -2.71 -16.30
N SER A 162 6.34 -3.15 -16.07
CA SER A 162 5.15 -2.62 -16.75
C SER A 162 4.99 -1.10 -16.63
N SER A 163 5.20 -0.54 -15.45
CA SER A 163 5.10 0.91 -15.20
C SER A 163 6.14 1.74 -15.97
N LEU A 164 7.28 1.14 -16.32
CA LEU A 164 8.35 1.83 -17.05
C LEU A 164 8.03 2.02 -18.54
N LEU A 165 7.06 1.26 -19.07
CA LEU A 165 6.63 1.37 -20.46
C LEU A 165 5.95 2.71 -20.74
N SER A 166 5.14 3.20 -19.79
CA SER A 166 4.39 4.45 -19.95
C SER A 166 5.28 5.69 -20.18
N ASN A 167 6.50 5.66 -19.64
CA ASN A 167 7.47 6.76 -19.71
C ASN A 167 8.63 6.49 -20.68
N ASN A 168 8.49 5.52 -21.58
CA ASN A 168 9.51 5.12 -22.56
C ASN A 168 10.86 4.73 -21.95
N LEU A 169 10.90 4.36 -20.67
CA LEU A 169 12.15 4.02 -19.97
C LEU A 169 12.76 2.69 -20.42
N LEU A 170 11.99 1.84 -21.09
CA LEU A 170 12.45 0.58 -21.71
C LEU A 170 12.62 0.67 -23.23
N GLY A 171 12.53 1.86 -23.81
CA GLY A 171 12.60 2.12 -25.25
C GLY A 171 11.37 2.86 -25.76
N SER A 172 11.53 3.62 -26.83
CA SER A 172 10.42 4.48 -27.37
C SER A 172 9.60 3.77 -28.44
N PHE A 173 10.19 2.92 -29.25
CA PHE A 173 9.53 2.21 -30.35
C PHE A 173 9.61 0.68 -30.21
N LEU A 174 10.74 0.15 -29.74
CA LEU A 174 10.95 -1.26 -29.48
C LEU A 174 11.37 -1.46 -28.00
N LEU A 175 10.87 -2.55 -27.40
CA LEU A 175 11.23 -2.92 -26.04
C LEU A 175 12.71 -3.30 -25.97
N ASN A 176 13.45 -2.65 -25.07
CA ASN A 176 14.83 -3.02 -24.78
C ASN A 176 14.85 -4.20 -23.78
N THR A 177 14.83 -5.42 -24.30
CA THR A 177 14.78 -6.65 -23.49
C THR A 177 16.02 -6.86 -22.63
N LYS A 178 17.18 -6.30 -23.01
CA LYS A 178 18.40 -6.35 -22.19
C LYS A 178 18.23 -5.49 -20.93
N LYS A 179 17.73 -4.27 -21.09
CA LYS A 179 17.44 -3.36 -19.97
C LYS A 179 16.31 -3.90 -19.08
N GLU A 180 15.29 -4.51 -19.67
CA GLU A 180 14.21 -5.17 -18.93
C GLU A 180 14.75 -6.27 -18.00
N LYS A 181 15.62 -7.15 -18.53
CA LYS A 181 16.27 -8.22 -17.74
C LYS A 181 17.16 -7.67 -16.64
N GLU A 182 17.94 -6.61 -16.93
CA GLU A 182 18.79 -5.96 -15.93
C GLU A 182 17.99 -5.38 -14.77
N ILE A 183 16.90 -4.66 -15.08
CA ILE A 183 16.02 -4.08 -14.06
C ILE A 183 15.34 -5.17 -13.25
N THR A 184 14.75 -6.17 -13.92
CA THR A 184 14.10 -7.30 -13.24
C THR A 184 15.07 -8.01 -12.28
N GLY A 185 16.31 -8.27 -12.70
CA GLY A 185 17.31 -8.93 -11.87
C GLY A 185 17.74 -8.16 -10.61
N LYS A 186 17.34 -6.89 -10.46
CA LYS A 186 17.55 -6.11 -9.21
C LYS A 186 16.44 -6.31 -8.19
N TYR A 187 15.27 -6.78 -8.62
CA TYR A 187 14.05 -6.88 -7.78
C TYR A 187 13.55 -8.32 -7.62
N VAL A 188 14.12 -9.26 -8.32
CA VAL A 188 13.86 -10.71 -8.29
C VAL A 188 15.18 -11.46 -8.07
#